data_49bc6f23088c6b307f4bde13f124cb16
#
_entry.id   49bc6f23088c6b307f4bde13f124cb16
#
_cell.length_a   1.000
_cell.length_b   1.000
_cell.length_c   1.000
_cell.angle_alpha   90.00
_cell.angle_beta   90.00
_cell.angle_gamma   90.00
#
_symmetry.space_group_name_H-M   'P 1'
#
loop_
_entity.id
_entity.type
_entity.pdbx_description
1 polymer ?
#
loop_
_entity_poly.entity_id
_entity_poly.type
_entity_poly.pdbx_seq_one_letter_code
_entity_poly.pdbx_strand_id
1 'polypeptide(L)'
;MGIRTLLYLFRLGLKNLWHHRVYTAASVITMSACIFLFGLFYLAAANVDSMVKKTEQEVYVAVFFDEGILPERVEEIGNLIQSRPEVLRTVYVSADEAWSGFKEKYYENAEALDGIFATDNPLASSGSYQVYIDRIGSQEGFVEYVQSIEGVRKTTHSADTVMALLKLRQGAARLIAGSAVLLVLISVLLIHNTLSVGIEAQKEKTRVMRLMGAREGFVKIPFMAEAVVMGAAGVVIPLILLMWLYRWGLAFAVSGLNGLGSLRGLESGLLTEAQVFPGLIRASVLLGVFTGVAGGLSVMGKLKRRKKER
;
A
#
# COMPACT_ATOMS: atom_id res chain seq x y z
N MET A 1 -18.13 -38.49 -5.69
CA MET A 1 -18.05 -38.04 -7.10
C MET A 1 -16.66 -38.31 -7.62
N GLY A 2 -16.52 -38.98 -8.76
CA GLY A 2 -15.19 -39.24 -9.33
C GLY A 2 -14.58 -37.96 -9.98
N ILE A 3 -13.24 -37.87 -10.01
CA ILE A 3 -12.51 -36.74 -10.60
C ILE A 3 -12.94 -36.49 -12.06
N ARG A 4 -13.24 -37.52 -12.82
CA ARG A 4 -13.76 -37.42 -14.20
C ARG A 4 -15.09 -36.68 -14.29
N THR A 5 -15.99 -36.89 -13.33
CA THR A 5 -17.28 -36.21 -13.26
C THR A 5 -17.10 -34.72 -12.92
N LEU A 6 -16.17 -34.36 -12.03
CA LEU A 6 -15.84 -32.98 -11.72
C LEU A 6 -15.27 -32.24 -12.93
N LEU A 7 -14.32 -32.87 -13.65
CA LEU A 7 -13.73 -32.30 -14.88
C LEU A 7 -14.81 -32.09 -15.96
N TYR A 8 -15.73 -33.03 -16.14
CA TYR A 8 -16.84 -32.88 -17.08
C TYR A 8 -17.75 -31.69 -16.70
N LEU A 9 -18.11 -31.55 -15.42
CA LEU A 9 -18.96 -30.47 -14.95
C LEU A 9 -18.26 -29.11 -15.06
N PHE A 10 -16.94 -29.07 -14.82
CA PHE A 10 -16.13 -27.86 -15.03
C PHE A 10 -16.11 -27.46 -16.52
N ARG A 11 -15.88 -28.42 -17.42
CA ARG A 11 -15.93 -28.18 -18.86
C ARG A 11 -17.31 -27.72 -19.34
N LEU A 12 -18.37 -28.22 -18.72
CA LEU A 12 -19.73 -27.78 -18.99
C LEU A 12 -19.95 -26.32 -18.59
N GLY A 13 -19.43 -25.90 -17.43
CA GLY A 13 -19.44 -24.51 -16.98
C GLY A 13 -18.70 -23.58 -17.97
N LEU A 14 -17.50 -23.98 -18.44
CA LEU A 14 -16.79 -23.21 -19.46
C LEU A 14 -17.58 -23.07 -20.77
N LYS A 15 -18.23 -24.12 -21.21
CA LYS A 15 -19.07 -24.08 -22.42
C LYS A 15 -20.27 -23.13 -22.27
N ASN A 16 -20.83 -23.07 -21.07
CA ASN A 16 -21.93 -22.13 -20.76
C ASN A 16 -21.47 -20.67 -20.83
N LEU A 17 -20.27 -20.33 -20.30
CA LEU A 17 -19.66 -19.00 -20.42
C LEU A 17 -19.57 -18.54 -21.88
N TRP A 18 -19.15 -19.43 -22.76
CA TRP A 18 -19.03 -19.14 -24.19
C TRP A 18 -20.40 -18.97 -24.87
N HIS A 19 -21.41 -19.68 -24.42
CA HIS A 19 -22.76 -19.57 -25.00
C HIS A 19 -23.44 -18.24 -24.63
N HIS A 20 -23.17 -17.70 -23.41
CA HIS A 20 -23.66 -16.43 -22.92
C HIS A 20 -22.60 -15.32 -22.91
N ARG A 21 -21.72 -15.34 -23.94
CA ARG A 21 -20.52 -14.48 -24.03
C ARG A 21 -20.75 -12.99 -23.75
N VAL A 22 -21.87 -12.41 -24.15
CA VAL A 22 -22.15 -10.98 -23.94
C VAL A 22 -22.31 -10.66 -22.44
N TYR A 23 -23.13 -11.42 -21.73
CA TYR A 23 -23.32 -11.22 -20.27
C TYR A 23 -22.06 -11.55 -19.50
N THR A 24 -21.37 -12.62 -19.87
CA THR A 24 -20.10 -13.02 -19.27
C THR A 24 -19.03 -11.95 -19.49
N ALA A 25 -18.89 -11.44 -20.72
CA ALA A 25 -17.93 -10.38 -21.02
C ALA A 25 -18.22 -9.10 -20.22
N ALA A 26 -19.50 -8.67 -20.17
CA ALA A 26 -19.89 -7.51 -19.38
C ALA A 26 -19.48 -7.66 -17.90
N SER A 27 -19.73 -8.84 -17.30
CA SER A 27 -19.37 -9.09 -15.91
C SER A 27 -17.87 -9.15 -15.68
N VAL A 28 -17.11 -9.79 -16.58
CA VAL A 28 -15.65 -9.85 -16.50
C VAL A 28 -15.05 -8.47 -16.65
N ILE A 29 -15.52 -7.65 -17.60
CA ILE A 29 -15.04 -6.28 -17.79
C ILE A 29 -15.31 -5.42 -16.55
N THR A 30 -16.53 -5.47 -16.00
CA THR A 30 -16.85 -4.67 -14.80
C THR A 30 -16.07 -5.15 -13.59
N MET A 31 -15.90 -6.46 -13.40
CA MET A 31 -15.07 -7.01 -12.34
C MET A 31 -13.60 -6.62 -12.52
N SER A 32 -13.08 -6.67 -13.75
CA SER A 32 -11.73 -6.21 -14.07
C SER A 32 -11.55 -4.73 -13.75
N ALA A 33 -12.55 -3.88 -14.05
CA ALA A 33 -12.53 -2.47 -13.68
C ALA A 33 -12.49 -2.27 -12.16
N CYS A 34 -13.27 -3.06 -11.40
CA CYS A 34 -13.23 -3.01 -9.94
C CYS A 34 -11.85 -3.40 -9.38
N ILE A 35 -11.26 -4.50 -9.88
CA ILE A 35 -9.94 -4.95 -9.44
C ILE A 35 -8.84 -3.98 -9.89
N PHE A 36 -9.00 -3.35 -11.06
CA PHE A 36 -8.09 -2.31 -11.53
C PHE A 36 -8.10 -1.09 -10.59
N LEU A 37 -9.28 -0.58 -10.22
CA LEU A 37 -9.41 0.51 -9.27
C LEU A 37 -8.83 0.16 -7.90
N PHE A 38 -9.11 -1.06 -7.39
CA PHE A 38 -8.50 -1.54 -6.17
C PHE A 38 -6.98 -1.54 -6.26
N GLY A 39 -6.43 -2.04 -7.38
CA GLY A 39 -5.00 -2.08 -7.60
C GLY A 39 -4.36 -0.69 -7.68
N LEU A 40 -5.04 0.31 -8.28
CA LEU A 40 -4.58 1.70 -8.27
C LEU A 40 -4.50 2.25 -6.84
N PHE A 41 -5.54 2.06 -6.02
CA PHE A 41 -5.51 2.47 -4.62
C PHE A 41 -4.42 1.75 -3.82
N TYR A 42 -4.25 0.44 -4.07
CA TYR A 42 -3.20 -0.34 -3.43
C TYR A 42 -1.81 0.18 -3.79
N LEU A 43 -1.54 0.43 -5.08
CA LEU A 43 -0.26 0.99 -5.56
C LEU A 43 0.02 2.36 -4.96
N ALA A 44 -0.97 3.26 -4.97
CA ALA A 44 -0.84 4.59 -4.40
C ALA A 44 -0.48 4.52 -2.91
N ALA A 45 -1.22 3.73 -2.13
CA ALA A 45 -1.03 3.65 -0.71
C ALA A 45 0.23 2.87 -0.31
N ALA A 46 0.66 1.86 -1.07
CA ALA A 46 1.94 1.17 -0.85
C ALA A 46 3.13 2.12 -1.05
N ASN A 47 3.07 2.99 -2.07
CA ASN A 47 4.10 4.01 -2.29
C ASN A 47 4.07 5.07 -1.19
N VAL A 48 2.91 5.56 -0.76
CA VAL A 48 2.79 6.47 0.38
C VAL A 48 3.38 5.85 1.65
N ASP A 49 3.06 4.58 1.96
CA ASP A 49 3.62 3.88 3.12
C ASP A 49 5.16 3.77 3.05
N SER A 50 5.71 3.51 1.86
CA SER A 50 7.16 3.48 1.64
C SER A 50 7.81 4.85 1.83
N MET A 51 7.21 5.90 1.27
CA MET A 51 7.71 7.27 1.41
C MET A 51 7.69 7.70 2.88
N VAL A 52 6.59 7.43 3.60
CA VAL A 52 6.48 7.72 5.03
C VAL A 52 7.55 6.99 5.82
N LYS A 53 7.74 5.67 5.60
CA LYS A 53 8.77 4.89 6.28
C LYS A 53 10.19 5.40 6.06
N LYS A 54 10.50 5.84 4.84
CA LYS A 54 11.83 6.44 4.57
C LYS A 54 12.00 7.76 5.28
N THR A 55 11.00 8.64 5.21
CA THR A 55 11.03 9.90 5.94
C THR A 55 11.11 9.67 7.45
N GLU A 56 10.42 8.65 7.98
CA GLU A 56 10.51 8.26 9.40
C GLU A 56 11.95 7.92 9.80
N GLN A 57 12.72 7.26 8.93
CA GLN A 57 14.11 6.89 9.20
C GLN A 57 15.09 8.07 9.11
N GLU A 58 14.69 9.14 8.45
CA GLU A 58 15.49 10.37 8.29
C GLU A 58 15.13 11.42 9.35
N VAL A 59 14.02 11.23 10.10
CA VAL A 59 13.63 12.13 11.17
C VAL A 59 14.52 11.90 12.39
N TYR A 60 15.14 12.96 12.84
CA TYR A 60 15.98 12.98 14.03
C TYR A 60 15.52 14.05 15.02
N VAL A 61 15.87 13.87 16.27
CA VAL A 61 15.82 14.90 17.31
C VAL A 61 17.19 15.56 17.35
N ALA A 62 17.24 16.87 17.06
CA ALA A 62 18.46 17.64 17.23
C ALA A 62 18.56 18.12 18.69
N VAL A 63 19.65 17.78 19.34
CA VAL A 63 19.96 18.14 20.72
C VAL A 63 21.11 19.15 20.69
N PHE A 64 20.80 20.39 21.04
CA PHE A 64 21.77 21.48 21.09
C PHE A 64 22.28 21.64 22.52
N PHE A 65 23.58 21.95 22.66
CA PHE A 65 24.26 22.13 23.91
C PHE A 65 24.29 23.59 24.39
N ASP A 66 24.54 23.80 25.66
CA ASP A 66 24.80 25.12 26.21
C ASP A 66 26.10 25.71 25.64
N GLU A 67 26.15 27.04 25.53
CA GLU A 67 27.32 27.75 25.04
C GLU A 67 28.50 27.58 26.01
N GLY A 68 29.67 27.21 25.45
CA GLY A 68 30.88 27.00 26.27
C GLY A 68 30.94 25.67 27.02
N ILE A 69 30.06 24.72 26.72
CA ILE A 69 30.11 23.37 27.31
C ILE A 69 31.45 22.69 27.01
N LEU A 70 32.00 22.00 27.99
CA LEU A 70 33.26 21.26 27.84
C LEU A 70 33.07 20.04 26.92
N PRO A 71 34.04 19.72 26.03
CA PRO A 71 33.95 18.55 25.14
C PRO A 71 33.70 17.22 25.87
N GLU A 72 34.28 17.05 27.06
CA GLU A 72 34.04 15.88 27.90
C GLU A 72 32.57 15.73 28.29
N ARG A 73 31.92 16.83 28.60
CA ARG A 73 30.50 16.82 28.95
C ARG A 73 29.59 16.51 27.73
N VAL A 74 29.98 16.97 26.54
CA VAL A 74 29.30 16.62 25.28
C VAL A 74 29.35 15.12 25.06
N GLU A 75 30.51 14.49 25.30
CA GLU A 75 30.68 13.05 25.16
C GLU A 75 29.87 12.26 26.20
N GLU A 76 29.83 12.72 27.46
CA GLU A 76 28.96 12.13 28.49
C GLU A 76 27.48 12.17 28.11
N ILE A 77 26.98 13.32 27.61
CA ILE A 77 25.61 13.47 27.13
C ILE A 77 25.36 12.50 25.97
N GLY A 78 26.30 12.37 25.03
CA GLY A 78 26.23 11.41 23.94
C GLY A 78 26.07 9.97 24.42
N ASN A 79 26.85 9.56 25.42
CA ASN A 79 26.79 8.23 26.01
C ASN A 79 25.46 8.00 26.76
N LEU A 80 24.95 8.98 27.49
CA LEU A 80 23.64 8.91 28.14
C LEU A 80 22.52 8.72 27.13
N ILE A 81 22.54 9.49 26.04
CA ILE A 81 21.56 9.39 24.94
C ILE A 81 21.66 8.01 24.29
N GLN A 82 22.87 7.53 23.97
CA GLN A 82 23.07 6.28 23.26
C GLN A 82 22.73 5.04 24.11
N SER A 83 22.73 5.16 25.43
CA SER A 83 22.34 4.08 26.32
C SER A 83 20.82 3.81 26.35
N ARG A 84 20.02 4.66 25.76
CA ARG A 84 18.56 4.54 25.75
C ARG A 84 18.11 3.49 24.72
N PRO A 85 17.18 2.60 25.08
CA PRO A 85 16.73 1.51 24.21
C PRO A 85 15.97 1.98 22.97
N GLU A 86 15.38 3.17 23.01
CA GLU A 86 14.67 3.79 21.89
C GLU A 86 15.59 4.44 20.85
N VAL A 87 16.89 4.61 21.14
CA VAL A 87 17.86 5.27 20.27
C VAL A 87 18.49 4.24 19.31
N LEU A 88 18.35 4.49 18.01
CA LEU A 88 18.94 3.67 16.96
C LEU A 88 20.40 4.05 16.70
N ARG A 89 20.65 5.34 16.59
CA ARG A 89 21.97 5.92 16.35
C ARG A 89 22.02 7.37 16.75
N THR A 90 23.20 7.81 17.11
CA THR A 90 23.52 9.21 17.42
C THR A 90 24.63 9.68 16.51
N VAL A 91 24.48 10.83 15.87
CA VAL A 91 25.48 11.45 15.01
C VAL A 91 25.80 12.82 15.58
N TYR A 92 27.07 13.06 15.88
CA TYR A 92 27.53 14.39 16.25
C TYR A 92 27.72 15.22 15.00
N VAL A 93 27.15 16.41 14.97
CA VAL A 93 27.31 17.39 13.91
C VAL A 93 28.00 18.61 14.52
N SER A 94 29.21 18.87 14.06
CA SER A 94 29.98 20.04 14.49
C SER A 94 29.36 21.33 13.97
N ALA A 95 29.72 22.47 14.56
CA ALA A 95 29.26 23.77 14.12
C ALA A 95 29.63 24.08 12.67
N ASP A 96 30.81 23.61 12.22
CA ASP A 96 31.28 23.82 10.85
C ASP A 96 30.56 22.92 9.84
N GLU A 97 30.27 21.67 10.21
CA GLU A 97 29.44 20.76 9.41
C GLU A 97 28.00 21.29 9.29
N ALA A 98 27.44 21.79 10.40
CA ALA A 98 26.11 22.42 10.41
C ALA A 98 26.04 23.62 9.48
N TRP A 99 27.06 24.47 9.51
CA TRP A 99 27.17 25.64 8.62
C TRP A 99 27.33 25.25 7.16
N SER A 100 28.18 24.28 6.86
CA SER A 100 28.40 23.77 5.51
C SER A 100 27.11 23.16 4.94
N GLY A 101 26.42 22.34 5.71
CA GLY A 101 25.14 21.73 5.30
C GLY A 101 24.02 22.76 5.14
N PHE A 102 24.01 23.81 5.97
CA PHE A 102 23.07 24.92 5.83
C PHE A 102 23.28 25.69 4.52
N LYS A 103 24.53 26.01 4.19
CA LYS A 103 24.89 26.69 2.94
C LYS A 103 24.45 25.88 1.71
N GLU A 104 24.78 24.60 1.69
CA GLU A 104 24.44 23.71 0.56
C GLU A 104 22.93 23.55 0.36
N LYS A 105 22.16 23.52 1.45
CA LYS A 105 20.73 23.28 1.41
C LYS A 105 19.89 24.50 1.00
N TYR A 106 20.31 25.70 1.42
CA TYR A 106 19.48 26.91 1.31
C TYR A 106 19.99 27.94 0.31
N TYR A 107 21.22 27.77 -0.21
CA TYR A 107 21.81 28.72 -1.14
C TYR A 107 22.34 28.02 -2.40
N GLU A 108 21.78 28.39 -3.55
CA GLU A 108 22.29 27.92 -4.86
C GLU A 108 23.71 28.36 -5.15
N ASN A 109 24.21 29.43 -4.49
CA ASN A 109 25.54 30.03 -4.67
C ASN A 109 26.26 30.12 -3.32
N ALA A 110 26.57 28.93 -2.75
CA ALA A 110 27.23 28.81 -1.44
C ALA A 110 28.56 29.59 -1.33
N GLU A 111 29.30 29.71 -2.46
CA GLU A 111 30.56 30.45 -2.55
C GLU A 111 30.42 31.96 -2.28
N ALA A 112 29.25 32.55 -2.57
CA ALA A 112 29.01 33.97 -2.30
C ALA A 112 28.96 34.29 -0.80
N LEU A 113 28.57 33.31 0.04
CA LEU A 113 28.54 33.45 1.50
C LEU A 113 29.93 33.30 2.14
N ASP A 114 30.84 32.59 1.52
CA ASP A 114 32.21 32.42 2.00
C ASP A 114 32.97 33.76 2.01
N GLY A 115 32.59 34.71 1.14
CA GLY A 115 33.12 36.08 1.16
C GLY A 115 32.58 36.94 2.32
N ILE A 116 31.37 36.68 2.79
CA ILE A 116 30.69 37.48 3.84
C ILE A 116 30.99 36.92 5.23
N PHE A 117 31.07 35.59 5.37
CA PHE A 117 31.22 34.87 6.64
C PHE A 117 32.53 34.07 6.72
N ALA A 118 33.58 34.49 5.99
CA ALA A 118 34.82 33.77 5.91
C ALA A 118 35.54 33.59 7.27
N THR A 119 35.32 34.51 8.21
CA THR A 119 35.94 34.49 9.53
C THR A 119 34.99 34.31 10.71
N ASP A 120 33.67 34.34 10.48
CA ASP A 120 32.71 34.32 11.53
C ASP A 120 31.57 33.31 11.20
N ASN A 121 31.67 32.11 11.76
CA ASN A 121 30.63 31.08 11.60
C ASN A 121 29.41 31.46 12.44
N PRO A 122 28.24 31.84 11.82
CA PRO A 122 27.04 32.22 12.56
C PRO A 122 26.48 31.07 13.43
N LEU A 123 26.90 29.83 13.16
CA LEU A 123 26.50 28.64 13.87
C LEU A 123 27.61 28.10 14.81
N ALA A 124 28.60 28.92 15.18
CA ALA A 124 29.74 28.51 15.99
C ALA A 124 29.35 27.84 17.33
N SER A 125 28.22 28.23 17.93
CA SER A 125 27.67 27.62 19.16
C SER A 125 26.58 26.57 18.88
N SER A 126 26.41 26.08 17.65
CA SER A 126 25.32 25.22 17.21
C SER A 126 25.73 23.77 16.99
N GLY A 127 26.82 23.32 17.63
CA GLY A 127 27.11 21.89 17.71
C GLY A 127 25.93 21.10 18.29
N SER A 128 25.61 19.98 17.69
CA SER A 128 24.41 19.21 18.11
C SER A 128 24.58 17.71 17.91
N TYR A 129 23.85 16.93 18.69
CA TYR A 129 23.59 15.53 18.35
C TYR A 129 22.31 15.41 17.53
N GLN A 130 22.41 14.71 16.40
CA GLN A 130 21.26 14.22 15.66
C GLN A 130 20.95 12.79 16.15
N VAL A 131 19.84 12.63 16.87
CA VAL A 131 19.44 11.36 17.49
C VAL A 131 18.30 10.75 16.72
N TYR A 132 18.53 9.57 16.14
CA TYR A 132 17.54 8.81 15.41
C TYR A 132 16.86 7.80 16.33
N ILE A 133 15.54 7.79 16.37
CA ILE A 133 14.73 7.01 17.31
C ILE A 133 13.95 5.93 16.54
N ASP A 134 13.85 4.72 17.13
CA ASP A 134 13.17 3.56 16.53
C ASP A 134 11.67 3.81 16.30
N ARG A 135 11.02 4.51 17.23
CA ARG A 135 9.57 4.79 17.17
C ARG A 135 9.26 6.25 17.40
N ILE A 136 8.58 6.83 16.45
CA ILE A 136 8.11 8.22 16.54
C ILE A 136 7.24 8.47 17.78
N GLY A 137 6.42 7.49 18.18
CA GLY A 137 5.59 7.59 19.39
C GLY A 137 6.38 7.70 20.70
N SER A 138 7.67 7.35 20.71
CA SER A 138 8.56 7.51 21.87
C SER A 138 9.29 8.85 21.89
N GLN A 139 9.08 9.69 20.87
CA GLN A 139 9.84 10.92 20.68
C GLN A 139 9.56 11.96 21.77
N GLU A 140 8.30 12.12 22.19
CA GLU A 140 7.94 13.09 23.24
C GLU A 140 8.61 12.75 24.58
N GLY A 141 8.52 11.50 25.02
CA GLY A 141 9.17 11.04 26.25
C GLY A 141 10.69 11.12 26.18
N PHE A 142 11.28 10.85 25.00
CA PHE A 142 12.71 11.01 24.78
C PHE A 142 13.14 12.48 24.86
N VAL A 143 12.39 13.38 24.24
CA VAL A 143 12.64 14.84 24.27
C VAL A 143 12.58 15.37 25.69
N GLU A 144 11.57 14.97 26.48
CA GLU A 144 11.42 15.37 27.89
C GLU A 144 12.63 14.87 28.70
N TYR A 145 13.07 13.62 28.49
CA TYR A 145 14.26 13.07 29.14
C TYR A 145 15.52 13.87 28.79
N VAL A 146 15.76 14.12 27.50
CA VAL A 146 16.98 14.84 27.06
C VAL A 146 16.99 16.28 27.55
N GLN A 147 15.85 16.94 27.60
CA GLN A 147 15.73 18.30 28.15
C GLN A 147 16.00 18.37 29.65
N SER A 148 15.88 17.24 30.37
CA SER A 148 16.22 17.17 31.79
C SER A 148 17.73 17.04 32.06
N ILE A 149 18.54 16.77 31.02
CA ILE A 149 19.99 16.60 31.15
C ILE A 149 20.66 17.98 31.25
N GLU A 150 21.44 18.21 32.29
CA GLU A 150 22.22 19.41 32.48
C GLU A 150 23.27 19.57 31.37
N GLY A 151 23.28 20.73 30.70
CA GLY A 151 24.13 21.02 29.53
C GLY A 151 23.39 20.91 28.19
N VAL A 152 22.12 20.55 28.18
CA VAL A 152 21.26 20.60 26.99
C VAL A 152 20.48 21.90 26.98
N ARG A 153 20.79 22.77 26.01
CA ARG A 153 20.14 24.07 25.84
C ARG A 153 18.74 23.95 25.24
N LYS A 154 18.63 23.13 24.19
CA LYS A 154 17.37 23.02 23.40
C LYS A 154 17.35 21.71 22.65
N THR A 155 16.16 21.16 22.50
CA THR A 155 15.87 20.09 21.53
C THR A 155 14.98 20.63 20.43
N THR A 156 15.25 20.25 19.19
CA THR A 156 14.39 20.55 18.05
C THR A 156 13.95 19.25 17.40
N HIS A 157 12.67 19.07 17.24
CA HIS A 157 12.09 17.88 16.63
C HIS A 157 10.90 18.27 15.74
N SER A 158 10.67 17.50 14.70
CA SER A 158 9.60 17.77 13.72
C SER A 158 8.32 16.99 14.08
N ALA A 159 7.83 17.11 15.32
CA ALA A 159 6.64 16.38 15.78
C ALA A 159 5.42 16.59 14.88
N ASP A 160 5.17 17.81 14.42
CA ASP A 160 4.03 18.12 13.56
C ASP A 160 4.15 17.44 12.19
N THR A 161 5.34 17.43 11.59
CA THR A 161 5.60 16.76 10.31
C THR A 161 5.34 15.26 10.42
N VAL A 162 5.84 14.67 11.48
CA VAL A 162 5.69 13.25 11.77
C VAL A 162 4.24 12.86 12.01
N MET A 163 3.52 13.64 12.82
CA MET A 163 2.08 13.43 13.04
C MET A 163 1.28 13.55 11.74
N ALA A 164 1.64 14.50 10.87
CA ALA A 164 1.02 14.64 9.56
C ALA A 164 1.26 13.39 8.68
N LEU A 165 2.49 12.86 8.67
CA LEU A 165 2.86 11.64 7.94
C LEU A 165 2.10 10.40 8.45
N LEU A 166 2.01 10.23 9.78
CA LEU A 166 1.24 9.13 10.38
C LEU A 166 -0.25 9.22 10.04
N LYS A 167 -0.84 10.43 10.08
CA LYS A 167 -2.23 10.65 9.66
C LYS A 167 -2.44 10.32 8.20
N LEU A 168 -1.50 10.71 7.32
CA LEU A 168 -1.54 10.38 5.89
C LEU A 168 -1.51 8.87 5.66
N ARG A 169 -0.59 8.16 6.33
CA ARG A 169 -0.48 6.69 6.27
C ARG A 169 -1.76 5.98 6.73
N GLN A 170 -2.33 6.41 7.86
CA GLN A 170 -3.59 5.87 8.37
C GLN A 170 -4.76 6.18 7.42
N GLY A 171 -4.81 7.38 6.85
CA GLY A 171 -5.79 7.77 5.86
C GLY A 171 -5.73 6.88 4.61
N ALA A 172 -4.53 6.67 4.07
CA ALA A 172 -4.30 5.77 2.94
C ALA A 172 -4.74 4.33 3.23
N ALA A 173 -4.39 3.79 4.40
CA ALA A 173 -4.81 2.44 4.81
C ALA A 173 -6.35 2.30 4.93
N ARG A 174 -7.03 3.30 5.47
CA ARG A 174 -8.50 3.33 5.56
C ARG A 174 -9.16 3.41 4.18
N LEU A 175 -8.60 4.19 3.27
CA LEU A 175 -9.08 4.29 1.87
C LEU A 175 -8.95 2.95 1.15
N ILE A 176 -7.81 2.23 1.30
CA ILE A 176 -7.66 0.89 0.72
C ILE A 176 -8.71 -0.06 1.28
N ALA A 177 -8.85 -0.12 2.61
CA ALA A 177 -9.80 -1.04 3.24
C ALA A 177 -11.24 -0.73 2.82
N GLY A 178 -11.63 0.55 2.81
CA GLY A 178 -12.97 0.97 2.39
C GLY A 178 -13.25 0.67 0.92
N SER A 179 -12.30 0.98 0.03
CA SER A 179 -12.43 0.67 -1.40
C SER A 179 -12.50 -0.84 -1.65
N ALA A 180 -11.69 -1.65 -0.96
CA ALA A 180 -11.72 -3.09 -1.07
C ALA A 180 -13.11 -3.66 -0.73
N VAL A 181 -13.68 -3.24 0.41
CA VAL A 181 -15.02 -3.68 0.82
C VAL A 181 -16.08 -3.30 -0.21
N LEU A 182 -16.07 -2.04 -0.66
CA LEU A 182 -17.03 -1.55 -1.66
C LEU A 182 -16.93 -2.32 -2.98
N LEU A 183 -15.70 -2.50 -3.48
CA LEU A 183 -15.45 -3.19 -4.75
C LEU A 183 -15.79 -4.68 -4.68
N VAL A 184 -15.56 -5.33 -3.53
CA VAL A 184 -16.01 -6.70 -3.30
C VAL A 184 -17.53 -6.81 -3.34
N LEU A 185 -18.25 -5.91 -2.68
CA LEU A 185 -19.72 -5.89 -2.72
C LEU A 185 -20.26 -5.74 -4.14
N ILE A 186 -19.71 -4.78 -4.90
CA ILE A 186 -20.11 -4.57 -6.31
C ILE A 186 -19.81 -5.82 -7.13
N SER A 187 -18.64 -6.43 -7.00
CA SER A 187 -18.24 -7.62 -7.74
C SER A 187 -19.13 -8.81 -7.43
N VAL A 188 -19.47 -9.04 -6.15
CA VAL A 188 -20.39 -10.11 -5.74
C VAL A 188 -21.79 -9.92 -6.32
N LEU A 189 -22.32 -8.68 -6.29
CA LEU A 189 -23.62 -8.35 -6.88
C LEU A 189 -23.64 -8.59 -8.39
N LEU A 190 -22.57 -8.23 -9.09
CA LEU A 190 -22.45 -8.44 -10.54
C LEU A 190 -22.40 -9.92 -10.91
N ILE A 191 -21.59 -10.73 -10.20
CA ILE A 191 -21.53 -12.18 -10.41
C ILE A 191 -22.90 -12.80 -10.10
N HIS A 192 -23.53 -12.38 -9.00
CA HIS A 192 -24.88 -12.84 -8.65
C HIS A 192 -25.90 -12.55 -9.77
N ASN A 193 -25.88 -11.35 -10.31
CA ASN A 193 -26.80 -10.94 -11.38
C ASN A 193 -26.57 -11.76 -12.66
N THR A 194 -25.31 -11.88 -13.10
CA THR A 194 -24.94 -12.64 -14.29
C THR A 194 -25.31 -14.12 -14.18
N LEU A 195 -24.97 -14.76 -13.07
CA LEU A 195 -25.34 -16.16 -12.85
C LEU A 195 -26.86 -16.34 -12.75
N SER A 196 -27.58 -15.37 -12.19
CA SER A 196 -29.05 -15.41 -12.13
C SER A 196 -29.68 -15.41 -13.51
N VAL A 197 -29.16 -14.58 -14.44
CA VAL A 197 -29.58 -14.57 -15.84
C VAL A 197 -29.21 -15.90 -16.51
N GLY A 198 -28.00 -16.42 -16.30
CA GLY A 198 -27.56 -17.72 -16.83
C GLY A 198 -28.44 -18.89 -16.36
N ILE A 199 -28.85 -18.91 -15.08
CA ILE A 199 -29.76 -19.92 -14.54
C ILE A 199 -31.15 -19.81 -15.19
N GLU A 200 -31.67 -18.62 -15.38
CA GLU A 200 -32.97 -18.44 -16.01
C GLU A 200 -32.92 -18.91 -17.49
N ALA A 201 -31.89 -18.55 -18.22
CA ALA A 201 -31.68 -19.00 -19.60
C ALA A 201 -31.56 -20.55 -19.73
N GLN A 202 -31.07 -21.22 -18.70
CA GLN A 202 -30.88 -22.69 -18.67
C GLN A 202 -31.96 -23.42 -17.85
N LYS A 203 -33.08 -22.78 -17.58
CA LYS A 203 -34.16 -23.31 -16.70
C LYS A 203 -34.69 -24.67 -17.18
N GLU A 204 -34.92 -24.80 -18.48
CA GLU A 204 -35.43 -26.07 -19.05
C GLU A 204 -34.42 -27.21 -18.90
N LYS A 205 -33.14 -26.98 -19.21
CA LYS A 205 -32.07 -28.00 -19.03
C LYS A 205 -31.98 -28.45 -17.55
N THR A 206 -32.02 -27.48 -16.64
CA THR A 206 -31.95 -27.73 -15.20
C THR A 206 -33.18 -28.53 -14.72
N ARG A 207 -34.37 -28.26 -15.28
CA ARG A 207 -35.60 -28.98 -15.02
C ARG A 207 -35.51 -30.44 -15.46
N VAL A 208 -35.08 -30.68 -16.71
CA VAL A 208 -34.93 -32.05 -17.22
C VAL A 208 -33.89 -32.83 -16.41
N MET A 209 -32.77 -32.27 -16.03
CA MET A 209 -31.77 -32.92 -15.19
C MET A 209 -32.36 -33.34 -13.83
N ARG A 210 -33.19 -32.49 -13.23
CA ARG A 210 -33.85 -32.81 -11.96
C ARG A 210 -34.92 -33.92 -12.12
N LEU A 211 -35.66 -33.90 -13.20
CA LEU A 211 -36.65 -34.97 -13.48
C LEU A 211 -35.98 -36.31 -13.69
N MET A 212 -34.76 -36.35 -14.23
CA MET A 212 -33.94 -37.56 -14.36
C MET A 212 -33.25 -37.99 -13.04
N GLY A 213 -33.55 -37.36 -11.91
CA GLY A 213 -33.03 -37.74 -10.59
C GLY A 213 -31.58 -37.23 -10.33
N ALA A 214 -31.10 -36.25 -11.07
CA ALA A 214 -29.74 -35.70 -10.85
C ALA A 214 -29.59 -35.12 -9.43
N ARG A 215 -28.51 -35.50 -8.73
CA ARG A 215 -28.16 -34.93 -7.41
C ARG A 215 -28.00 -33.43 -7.48
N GLU A 216 -28.37 -32.70 -6.46
CA GLU A 216 -28.26 -31.22 -6.41
C GLU A 216 -26.87 -30.70 -6.75
N GLY A 217 -25.80 -31.42 -6.34
CA GLY A 217 -24.43 -31.04 -6.66
C GLY A 217 -24.14 -31.05 -8.17
N PHE A 218 -24.73 -31.98 -8.92
CA PHE A 218 -24.57 -32.07 -10.36
C PHE A 218 -25.14 -30.84 -11.09
N VAL A 219 -26.20 -30.26 -10.55
CA VAL A 219 -26.82 -29.05 -11.09
C VAL A 219 -26.06 -27.78 -10.68
N LYS A 220 -25.47 -27.75 -9.48
CA LYS A 220 -24.84 -26.55 -8.89
C LYS A 220 -23.38 -26.34 -9.32
N ILE A 221 -22.62 -27.44 -9.49
CA ILE A 221 -21.18 -27.38 -9.79
C ILE A 221 -20.83 -26.61 -11.08
N PRO A 222 -21.57 -26.75 -12.20
CA PRO A 222 -21.27 -25.96 -13.40
C PRO A 222 -21.34 -24.44 -13.15
N PHE A 223 -22.34 -23.96 -12.39
CA PHE A 223 -22.49 -22.53 -12.07
C PHE A 223 -21.41 -22.04 -11.10
N MET A 224 -20.95 -22.90 -10.18
CA MET A 224 -19.79 -22.57 -9.34
C MET A 224 -18.51 -22.46 -10.15
N ALA A 225 -18.28 -23.40 -11.07
CA ALA A 225 -17.15 -23.37 -11.97
C ALA A 225 -17.16 -22.09 -12.84
N GLU A 226 -18.33 -21.72 -13.34
CA GLU A 226 -18.56 -20.48 -14.10
C GLU A 226 -18.18 -19.25 -13.27
N ALA A 227 -18.65 -19.16 -12.01
CA ALA A 227 -18.34 -18.06 -11.09
C ALA A 227 -16.82 -17.93 -10.81
N VAL A 228 -16.16 -19.06 -10.53
CA VAL A 228 -14.73 -19.10 -10.25
C VAL A 228 -13.90 -18.67 -11.48
N VAL A 229 -14.30 -19.13 -12.66
CA VAL A 229 -13.60 -18.75 -13.91
C VAL A 229 -13.79 -17.27 -14.22
N MET A 230 -15.00 -16.71 -14.03
CA MET A 230 -15.24 -15.26 -14.17
C MET A 230 -14.39 -14.48 -13.16
N GLY A 231 -14.31 -14.96 -11.92
CA GLY A 231 -13.46 -14.39 -10.89
C GLY A 231 -11.98 -14.37 -11.28
N ALA A 232 -11.46 -15.48 -11.77
CA ALA A 232 -10.07 -15.60 -12.22
C ALA A 232 -9.78 -14.72 -13.45
N ALA A 233 -10.64 -14.75 -14.47
CA ALA A 233 -10.50 -13.93 -15.67
C ALA A 233 -10.53 -12.42 -15.33
N GLY A 234 -11.41 -12.02 -14.42
CA GLY A 234 -11.51 -10.64 -13.94
C GLY A 234 -10.26 -10.12 -13.22
N VAL A 235 -9.36 -11.01 -12.74
CA VAL A 235 -8.10 -10.63 -12.09
C VAL A 235 -6.95 -10.47 -13.09
N VAL A 236 -6.85 -11.33 -14.10
CA VAL A 236 -5.68 -11.41 -14.99
C VAL A 236 -5.52 -10.12 -15.81
N ILE A 237 -6.61 -9.65 -16.42
CA ILE A 237 -6.59 -8.45 -17.27
C ILE A 237 -6.13 -7.21 -16.52
N PRO A 238 -6.72 -6.85 -15.36
CA PRO A 238 -6.29 -5.65 -14.63
C PRO A 238 -4.88 -5.77 -14.06
N LEU A 239 -4.41 -6.96 -13.68
CA LEU A 239 -3.04 -7.13 -13.22
C LEU A 239 -2.03 -6.80 -14.31
N ILE A 240 -2.22 -7.31 -15.53
CA ILE A 240 -1.34 -7.00 -16.67
C ILE A 240 -1.34 -5.49 -16.95
N LEU A 241 -2.52 -4.86 -16.94
CA LEU A 241 -2.67 -3.44 -17.20
C LEU A 241 -2.00 -2.59 -16.10
N LEU A 242 -2.16 -2.97 -14.82
CA LEU A 242 -1.53 -2.30 -13.69
C LEU A 242 -0.01 -2.43 -13.71
N MET A 243 0.51 -3.60 -14.06
CA MET A 243 1.95 -3.80 -14.21
C MET A 243 2.52 -2.92 -15.31
N TRP A 244 1.85 -2.85 -16.46
CA TRP A 244 2.25 -1.99 -17.56
C TRP A 244 2.20 -0.51 -17.19
N LEU A 245 1.08 -0.08 -16.56
CA LEU A 245 0.87 1.31 -16.14
C LEU A 245 1.90 1.73 -15.09
N TYR A 246 2.21 0.87 -14.12
CA TYR A 246 3.19 1.16 -13.08
C TYR A 246 4.60 1.31 -13.65
N ARG A 247 5.00 0.43 -14.58
CA ARG A 247 6.29 0.56 -15.29
C ARG A 247 6.41 1.84 -16.06
N TRP A 248 5.37 2.17 -16.80
CA TRP A 248 5.33 3.42 -17.57
C TRP A 248 5.36 4.63 -16.64
N GLY A 249 4.60 4.61 -15.55
CA GLY A 249 4.59 5.67 -14.55
C GLY A 249 5.94 5.88 -13.87
N LEU A 250 6.64 4.78 -13.50
CA LEU A 250 8.00 4.85 -12.94
C LEU A 250 8.99 5.43 -13.95
N ALA A 251 8.97 4.97 -15.21
CA ALA A 251 9.83 5.49 -16.24
C ALA A 251 9.61 7.00 -16.50
N PHE A 252 8.34 7.43 -16.48
CA PHE A 252 7.98 8.84 -16.61
C PHE A 252 8.43 9.67 -15.39
N ALA A 253 8.26 9.14 -14.17
CA ALA A 253 8.70 9.80 -12.94
C ALA A 253 10.22 9.99 -12.94
N VAL A 254 11.00 8.95 -13.26
CA VAL A 254 12.45 9.02 -13.32
C VAL A 254 12.92 9.98 -14.41
N SER A 255 12.32 9.95 -15.61
CA SER A 255 12.72 10.85 -16.72
C SER A 255 12.28 12.30 -16.51
N GLY A 256 11.09 12.52 -15.92
CA GLY A 256 10.53 13.86 -15.67
C GLY A 256 11.19 14.57 -14.48
N LEU A 257 11.55 13.83 -13.42
CA LEU A 257 12.17 14.39 -12.21
C LEU A 257 13.65 14.75 -12.40
N ASN A 258 14.34 14.15 -13.37
CA ASN A 258 15.72 14.54 -13.72
C ASN A 258 15.84 16.00 -14.18
N GLY A 259 14.74 16.62 -14.64
CA GLY A 259 14.67 18.04 -14.99
C GLY A 259 14.32 18.99 -13.83
N LEU A 260 13.82 18.46 -12.72
CA LEU A 260 13.37 19.21 -11.54
C LEU A 260 14.20 18.80 -10.32
N GLY A 261 15.41 19.37 -10.21
CA GLY A 261 16.41 19.02 -9.18
C GLY A 261 15.90 18.99 -7.73
N SER A 262 14.83 19.74 -7.43
CA SER A 262 14.20 19.79 -6.10
C SER A 262 13.40 18.55 -5.70
N LEU A 263 13.11 17.60 -6.63
CA LEU A 263 12.29 16.42 -6.37
C LEU A 263 13.08 15.09 -6.34
N ARG A 264 14.41 15.14 -6.41
CA ARG A 264 15.28 13.96 -6.35
C ARG A 264 15.04 13.08 -5.09
N GLY A 265 14.63 13.69 -3.99
CA GLY A 265 14.27 12.95 -2.77
C GLY A 265 13.03 12.04 -2.90
N LEU A 266 12.10 12.36 -3.81
CA LEU A 266 10.88 11.58 -4.01
C LEU A 266 11.14 10.26 -4.75
N GLU A 267 12.14 10.21 -5.64
CA GLU A 267 12.52 8.98 -6.36
C GLU A 267 12.95 7.87 -5.40
N SER A 268 13.67 8.24 -4.35
CA SER A 268 14.17 7.29 -3.36
C SER A 268 13.03 6.63 -2.56
N GLY A 269 11.85 7.27 -2.49
CA GLY A 269 10.66 6.79 -1.76
C GLY A 269 9.79 5.81 -2.55
N LEU A 270 9.88 5.80 -3.89
CA LEU A 270 9.09 4.92 -4.73
C LEU A 270 9.55 3.46 -4.62
N LEU A 271 8.58 2.56 -4.50
CA LEU A 271 8.85 1.13 -4.44
C LEU A 271 9.24 0.59 -5.82
N THR A 272 10.19 -0.34 -5.84
CA THR A 272 10.52 -1.08 -7.07
C THR A 272 9.41 -2.09 -7.39
N GLU A 273 9.33 -2.47 -8.67
CA GLU A 273 8.36 -3.49 -9.14
C GLU A 273 8.43 -4.77 -8.31
N ALA A 274 9.62 -5.24 -8.00
CA ALA A 274 9.85 -6.47 -7.23
C ALA A 274 9.27 -6.40 -5.80
N GLN A 275 9.14 -5.21 -5.23
CA GLN A 275 8.61 -5.00 -3.89
C GLN A 275 7.08 -4.92 -3.88
N VAL A 276 6.48 -4.28 -4.90
CA VAL A 276 5.03 -4.00 -4.94
C VAL A 276 4.23 -5.16 -5.51
N PHE A 277 4.68 -5.76 -6.62
CA PHE A 277 3.87 -6.74 -7.36
C PHE A 277 3.53 -8.01 -6.59
N PRO A 278 4.41 -8.61 -5.77
CA PRO A 278 4.03 -9.81 -5.01
C PRO A 278 2.86 -9.58 -4.04
N GLY A 279 2.79 -8.38 -3.45
CA GLY A 279 1.68 -7.96 -2.60
C GLY A 279 0.39 -7.72 -3.39
N LEU A 280 0.49 -6.96 -4.49
CA LEU A 280 -0.61 -6.67 -5.39
C LEU A 280 -1.23 -7.93 -5.98
N ILE A 281 -0.41 -8.86 -6.49
CA ILE A 281 -0.87 -10.13 -7.07
C ILE A 281 -1.61 -10.95 -6.01
N ARG A 282 -1.02 -11.12 -4.82
CA ARG A 282 -1.67 -11.85 -3.72
C ARG A 282 -3.01 -11.26 -3.34
N ALA A 283 -3.08 -9.94 -3.14
CA ALA A 283 -4.31 -9.24 -2.77
C ALA A 283 -5.37 -9.36 -3.87
N SER A 284 -5.01 -9.14 -5.13
CA SER A 284 -5.94 -9.23 -6.27
C SER A 284 -6.46 -10.65 -6.49
N VAL A 285 -5.59 -11.67 -6.39
CA VAL A 285 -6.00 -13.07 -6.51
C VAL A 285 -6.94 -13.48 -5.37
N LEU A 286 -6.63 -13.09 -4.12
CA LEU A 286 -7.52 -13.35 -2.97
C LEU A 286 -8.88 -12.69 -3.17
N LEU A 287 -8.92 -11.43 -3.59
CA LEU A 287 -10.16 -10.73 -3.90
C LEU A 287 -10.95 -11.40 -5.02
N GLY A 288 -10.29 -11.79 -6.11
CA GLY A 288 -10.94 -12.45 -7.25
C GLY A 288 -11.53 -13.83 -6.90
N VAL A 289 -10.78 -14.64 -6.15
CA VAL A 289 -11.28 -15.94 -5.66
C VAL A 289 -12.43 -15.74 -4.68
N PHE A 290 -12.27 -14.82 -3.74
CA PHE A 290 -13.31 -14.54 -2.75
C PHE A 290 -14.61 -14.06 -3.42
N THR A 291 -14.53 -13.12 -4.36
CA THR A 291 -15.71 -12.61 -5.08
C THR A 291 -16.34 -13.68 -5.96
N GLY A 292 -15.54 -14.53 -6.64
CA GLY A 292 -16.03 -15.66 -7.42
C GLY A 292 -16.78 -16.68 -6.55
N VAL A 293 -16.20 -17.07 -5.42
CA VAL A 293 -16.83 -18.02 -4.48
C VAL A 293 -18.08 -17.41 -3.84
N ALA A 294 -18.00 -16.18 -3.34
CA ALA A 294 -19.13 -15.50 -2.71
C ALA A 294 -20.30 -15.29 -3.69
N GLY A 295 -20.01 -14.88 -4.93
CA GLY A 295 -21.00 -14.75 -6.00
C GLY A 295 -21.67 -16.10 -6.33
N GLY A 296 -20.86 -17.15 -6.48
CA GLY A 296 -21.38 -18.51 -6.70
C GLY A 296 -22.26 -19.04 -5.56
N LEU A 297 -21.86 -18.81 -4.29
CA LEU A 297 -22.63 -19.20 -3.12
C LEU A 297 -23.96 -18.43 -3.00
N SER A 298 -23.97 -17.15 -3.31
CA SER A 298 -25.19 -16.32 -3.26
C SER A 298 -26.29 -16.86 -4.19
N VAL A 299 -25.88 -17.35 -5.37
CA VAL A 299 -26.79 -17.96 -6.35
C VAL A 299 -27.30 -19.32 -5.94
N MET A 300 -26.49 -20.11 -5.21
CA MET A 300 -26.93 -21.40 -4.66
C MET A 300 -28.13 -21.24 -3.72
N GLY A 301 -28.18 -20.15 -2.94
CA GLY A 301 -29.33 -19.83 -2.09
C GLY A 301 -30.62 -19.66 -2.90
N LYS A 302 -30.53 -19.03 -4.08
CA LYS A 302 -31.67 -18.85 -5.01
C LYS A 302 -32.16 -20.16 -5.61
N LEU A 303 -31.25 -21.07 -5.97
CA LEU A 303 -31.58 -22.41 -6.47
C LEU A 303 -32.27 -23.28 -5.38
N LYS A 304 -31.92 -23.09 -4.12
CA LYS A 304 -32.54 -23.81 -2.98
C LYS A 304 -33.93 -23.27 -2.64
N ARG A 305 -34.16 -21.94 -2.69
CA ARG A 305 -35.48 -21.32 -2.47
C ARG A 305 -36.52 -21.77 -3.48
N ARG A 306 -36.15 -21.80 -4.78
CA ARG A 306 -37.05 -22.29 -5.86
C ARG A 306 -37.45 -23.78 -5.71
N LYS A 307 -36.74 -24.59 -4.90
CA LYS A 307 -37.12 -25.96 -4.58
C LYS A 307 -38.25 -26.01 -3.54
N LYS A 308 -38.40 -24.99 -2.70
CA LYS A 308 -39.37 -24.94 -1.61
C LYS A 308 -40.73 -24.38 -2.07
N GLU A 309 -40.74 -23.70 -3.20
CA GLU A 309 -41.94 -23.08 -3.79
C GLU A 309 -42.65 -23.99 -4.83
N ARG A 310 -42.16 -25.23 -5.01
CA ARG A 310 -42.78 -26.30 -5.83
C ARG A 310 -43.02 -27.54 -5.01
#